data_2baaa5ae1876525ef20c1ea413b60cfb
#
_entry.id   2baaa5ae1876525ef20c1ea413b60cfb
#
_cell.length_a   1.000
_cell.length_b   1.000
_cell.length_c   1.000
_cell.angle_alpha   90.00
_cell.angle_beta   90.00
_cell.angle_gamma   90.00
#
_symmetry.space_group_name_H-M   'P 1'
#
loop_
_entity.id
_entity.type
_entity.pdbx_description
1 polymer ?
#
loop_
_entity_poly.entity_id
_entity_poly.type
_entity_poly.pdbx_seq_one_letter_code
_entity_poly.pdbx_strand_id
1 'polypeptide(L)'
;VQSSTEPVTLYAYVAKGEPEQQSNKSSSNRATSTTDKRLKYQTSATGGQQDILTDFYLTVPQPLKGFDSTKLTLFTDSTFIPATEYSFSKDSTGTKIILSHKWKENTLYRLILDKDFAEDTLGNKLTKADTISFTTKKLADYGSLKLKLRNLDLEKNPVLQIISNNTIVRSVPVKSIDLAIDYYYPGEYELRILYDKNKKIIRTKKLFFH
;
A
#
# COMPACT_ATOMS: atom_id res chain seq x y z
N VAL A 1 29.22 -18.59 -36.50
CA VAL A 1 29.07 -18.76 -35.05
C VAL A 1 27.59 -18.59 -34.75
N GLN A 2 26.87 -19.69 -34.50
CA GLN A 2 25.44 -19.68 -34.13
C GLN A 2 25.36 -19.38 -32.64
N SER A 3 24.66 -18.28 -32.27
CA SER A 3 24.30 -17.99 -30.89
C SER A 3 23.08 -18.80 -30.51
N SER A 4 23.22 -19.75 -29.63
CA SER A 4 22.15 -20.51 -29.00
C SER A 4 21.40 -19.61 -28.01
N THR A 5 20.12 -19.32 -28.26
CA THR A 5 19.21 -18.68 -27.32
C THR A 5 18.34 -19.73 -26.65
N GLU A 6 18.92 -20.52 -25.74
CA GLU A 6 18.11 -21.35 -24.86
C GLU A 6 17.71 -20.57 -23.62
N PRO A 7 16.44 -20.63 -23.20
CA PRO A 7 15.98 -19.97 -21.99
C PRO A 7 16.53 -20.71 -20.76
N VAL A 8 17.29 -19.99 -19.91
CA VAL A 8 17.75 -20.51 -18.62
C VAL A 8 16.58 -20.42 -17.63
N THR A 9 16.10 -21.59 -17.19
CA THR A 9 15.10 -21.68 -16.13
C THR A 9 15.78 -21.79 -14.79
N LEU A 10 15.62 -20.77 -13.92
CA LEU A 10 16.12 -20.79 -12.54
C LEU A 10 15.05 -21.34 -11.61
N TYR A 11 15.35 -22.43 -10.92
CA TYR A 11 14.51 -22.99 -9.86
C TYR A 11 15.01 -22.50 -8.50
N ALA A 12 14.15 -21.77 -7.75
CA ALA A 12 14.39 -21.44 -6.35
C ALA A 12 13.76 -22.51 -5.47
N TYR A 13 14.56 -23.22 -4.70
CA TYR A 13 14.07 -24.16 -3.70
C TYR A 13 13.99 -23.48 -2.32
N VAL A 14 12.79 -23.42 -1.76
CA VAL A 14 12.60 -23.08 -0.35
C VAL A 14 12.80 -24.36 0.47
N ALA A 15 13.80 -24.38 1.35
CA ALA A 15 14.01 -25.49 2.27
C ALA A 15 12.79 -25.61 3.21
N LYS A 16 12.08 -26.73 3.11
CA LYS A 16 10.95 -27.07 3.98
C LYS A 16 11.52 -27.47 5.35
N GLY A 17 11.29 -26.64 6.37
CA GLY A 17 11.54 -27.03 7.75
C GLY A 17 10.64 -28.20 8.14
N GLU A 18 11.16 -29.18 8.88
CA GLU A 18 10.41 -30.33 9.36
C GLU A 18 9.23 -29.90 10.23
N PRO A 19 8.05 -30.55 10.10
CA PRO A 19 6.91 -30.24 10.96
C PRO A 19 7.07 -30.89 12.35
N GLU A 20 7.11 -30.07 13.38
CA GLU A 20 6.94 -30.56 14.75
C GLU A 20 5.53 -31.16 14.92
N GLN A 21 5.50 -32.43 15.37
CA GLN A 21 4.28 -33.14 15.71
C GLN A 21 3.60 -32.48 16.94
N GLN A 22 2.53 -31.75 16.70
CA GLN A 22 1.60 -31.37 17.77
C GLN A 22 0.52 -32.43 17.91
N SER A 23 0.50 -33.01 19.10
CA SER A 23 -0.45 -34.00 19.55
C SER A 23 -1.90 -33.50 19.48
N ASN A 24 -2.74 -34.23 18.70
CA ASN A 24 -4.18 -34.10 18.70
C ASN A 24 -4.78 -34.38 20.08
N LYS A 25 -5.32 -33.35 20.74
CA LYS A 25 -6.40 -33.52 21.71
C LYS A 25 -7.70 -33.06 21.03
N SER A 26 -8.50 -34.03 20.61
CA SER A 26 -9.86 -33.80 20.16
C SER A 26 -10.70 -33.38 21.39
N SER A 27 -11.08 -32.13 21.45
CA SER A 27 -12.23 -31.70 22.24
C SER A 27 -13.30 -31.22 21.25
N SER A 28 -14.36 -32.03 21.17
CA SER A 28 -15.60 -31.67 20.47
C SER A 28 -16.25 -30.50 21.22
N ASN A 29 -15.99 -29.29 20.80
CA ASN A 29 -16.78 -28.14 21.17
C ASN A 29 -17.68 -27.76 19.99
N ARG A 30 -18.95 -28.07 20.17
CA ARG A 30 -20.10 -27.55 19.43
C ARG A 30 -19.98 -26.05 19.34
N ALA A 31 -19.45 -25.58 18.22
CA ALA A 31 -19.31 -24.15 17.96
C ALA A 31 -20.70 -23.54 17.71
N THR A 32 -21.28 -23.00 18.76
CA THR A 32 -22.21 -21.90 18.62
C THR A 32 -21.43 -20.77 17.92
N SER A 33 -21.71 -20.50 16.67
CA SER A 33 -21.17 -19.37 15.95
C SER A 33 -21.73 -18.08 16.58
N THR A 34 -21.11 -17.65 17.67
CA THR A 34 -21.28 -16.29 18.14
C THR A 34 -20.61 -15.42 17.09
N THR A 35 -21.42 -14.84 16.21
CA THR A 35 -20.97 -13.84 15.23
C THR A 35 -20.19 -12.78 16.01
N ASP A 36 -18.89 -12.70 15.79
CA ASP A 36 -18.01 -11.75 16.45
C ASP A 36 -18.46 -10.33 16.04
N LYS A 37 -19.19 -9.68 16.92
CA LYS A 37 -19.81 -8.36 16.71
C LYS A 37 -18.82 -7.19 16.87
N ARG A 38 -17.53 -7.43 16.65
CA ARG A 38 -16.52 -6.40 16.72
C ARG A 38 -16.26 -5.80 15.34
N LEU A 39 -16.03 -4.50 15.28
CA LEU A 39 -15.48 -3.85 14.10
C LEU A 39 -14.07 -4.45 13.82
N LYS A 40 -13.91 -5.04 12.64
CA LYS A 40 -12.63 -5.59 12.17
C LYS A 40 -12.04 -4.63 11.15
N TYR A 41 -10.73 -4.52 11.15
CA TYR A 41 -10.03 -3.71 10.14
C TYR A 41 -8.69 -4.35 9.76
N GLN A 42 -8.18 -3.94 8.63
CA GLN A 42 -6.84 -4.26 8.14
C GLN A 42 -6.11 -2.96 7.83
N THR A 43 -4.79 -2.97 7.99
CA THR A 43 -3.95 -1.79 7.73
C THR A 43 -3.22 -1.91 6.41
N SER A 44 -2.88 -0.76 5.79
CA SER A 44 -2.01 -0.70 4.61
C SER A 44 -0.55 -1.01 4.93
N ALA A 45 -0.13 -0.89 6.19
CA ALA A 45 1.24 -1.16 6.63
C ALA A 45 1.52 -2.66 6.64
N THR A 46 2.01 -3.18 5.53
CA THR A 46 2.36 -4.61 5.40
C THR A 46 3.60 -4.95 6.23
N GLY A 47 3.48 -5.96 7.09
CA GLY A 47 4.58 -6.32 8.01
C GLY A 47 4.96 -5.21 8.99
N GLY A 48 4.03 -4.30 9.30
CA GLY A 48 4.29 -3.16 10.18
C GLY A 48 5.10 -2.03 9.51
N GLN A 49 5.27 -2.06 8.18
CA GLN A 49 5.99 -1.01 7.44
C GLN A 49 5.05 -0.22 6.54
N GLN A 50 5.12 1.11 6.64
CA GLN A 50 4.37 2.07 5.83
C GLN A 50 5.27 2.69 4.76
N ASP A 51 4.76 2.77 3.55
CA ASP A 51 5.38 3.48 2.46
C ASP A 51 5.27 5.00 2.68
N ILE A 52 6.40 5.73 2.54
CA ILE A 52 6.43 7.19 2.75
C ILE A 52 5.74 7.99 1.63
N LEU A 53 5.48 7.37 0.50
CA LEU A 53 4.90 8.03 -0.68
C LEU A 53 3.39 7.84 -0.79
N THR A 54 2.80 7.05 0.09
CA THR A 54 1.37 6.73 0.07
C THR A 54 0.71 7.06 1.40
N ASP A 55 -0.57 7.36 1.35
CA ASP A 55 -1.37 7.50 2.56
C ASP A 55 -1.47 6.16 3.30
N PHE A 56 -1.54 6.22 4.62
CA PHE A 56 -1.91 5.06 5.41
C PHE A 56 -3.43 4.90 5.40
N TYR A 57 -3.93 3.68 5.32
CA TYR A 57 -5.36 3.45 5.39
C TYR A 57 -5.74 2.22 6.20
N LEU A 58 -6.93 2.30 6.79
CA LEU A 58 -7.64 1.20 7.42
C LEU A 58 -8.73 0.72 6.47
N THR A 59 -8.77 -0.57 6.17
CA THR A 59 -9.84 -1.18 5.38
C THR A 59 -10.75 -1.96 6.30
N VAL A 60 -12.05 -1.73 6.20
CA VAL A 60 -13.09 -2.44 6.94
C VAL A 60 -13.93 -3.31 6.00
N PRO A 61 -14.39 -4.49 6.44
CA PRO A 61 -15.13 -5.42 5.59
C PRO A 61 -16.54 -4.93 5.24
N GLN A 62 -17.12 -4.06 6.08
CA GLN A 62 -18.44 -3.47 5.89
C GLN A 62 -18.33 -1.96 5.85
N PRO A 63 -19.14 -1.27 5.03
CA PRO A 63 -19.15 0.19 5.01
C PRO A 63 -19.43 0.80 6.38
N LEU A 64 -18.74 1.89 6.68
CA LEU A 64 -18.94 2.63 7.92
C LEU A 64 -20.20 3.49 7.83
N LYS A 65 -21.09 3.30 8.80
CA LYS A 65 -22.26 4.14 9.02
C LYS A 65 -21.87 5.48 9.65
N GLY A 66 -20.97 5.44 10.63
CA GLY A 66 -20.43 6.59 11.34
C GLY A 66 -18.91 6.55 11.42
N PHE A 67 -18.29 7.75 11.35
CA PHE A 67 -16.84 7.93 11.51
C PHE A 67 -16.57 9.28 12.17
N ASP A 68 -15.81 9.27 13.25
CA ASP A 68 -15.41 10.44 14.01
C ASP A 68 -13.88 10.55 14.04
N SER A 69 -13.35 11.44 13.22
CA SER A 69 -11.90 11.66 13.08
C SER A 69 -11.25 12.22 14.35
N THR A 70 -12.01 12.85 15.26
CA THR A 70 -11.48 13.41 16.50
C THR A 70 -11.09 12.34 17.52
N LYS A 71 -11.58 11.12 17.31
CA LYS A 71 -11.28 9.93 18.11
C LYS A 71 -10.10 9.11 17.59
N LEU A 72 -9.38 9.65 16.63
CA LEU A 72 -8.16 9.09 16.08
C LEU A 72 -7.00 10.03 16.35
N THR A 73 -5.94 9.53 16.96
CA THR A 73 -4.77 10.36 17.26
C THR A 73 -3.51 9.68 16.77
N LEU A 74 -2.73 10.43 15.98
CA LEU A 74 -1.43 9.99 15.49
C LEU A 74 -0.31 10.52 16.38
N PHE A 75 0.59 9.64 16.77
CA PHE A 75 1.79 9.96 17.54
C PHE A 75 3.03 9.53 16.76
N THR A 76 4.11 10.28 16.98
CA THR A 76 5.47 9.91 16.57
C THR A 76 6.22 9.40 17.77
N ASP A 77 7.12 8.43 17.56
CA ASP A 77 8.00 7.90 18.58
C ASP A 77 7.31 7.05 19.68
N SER A 78 8.13 6.36 20.45
CA SER A 78 7.73 5.55 21.61
C SER A 78 7.25 6.40 22.81
N THR A 79 7.58 7.68 22.83
CA THR A 79 7.22 8.65 23.89
C THR A 79 5.87 9.32 23.67
N PHE A 80 5.10 8.92 22.66
CA PHE A 80 3.80 9.47 22.31
C PHE A 80 3.80 11.00 22.09
N ILE A 81 4.75 11.48 21.29
CA ILE A 81 4.74 12.87 20.83
C ILE A 81 3.62 13.03 19.79
N PRO A 82 2.62 13.91 19.99
CA PRO A 82 1.57 14.10 19.00
C PRO A 82 2.15 14.51 17.64
N ALA A 83 1.74 13.84 16.59
CA ALA A 83 2.07 14.25 15.23
C ALA A 83 1.30 15.52 14.88
N THR A 84 1.87 16.34 14.02
CA THR A 84 1.24 17.54 13.48
C THR A 84 0.91 17.34 12.00
N GLU A 85 0.03 18.15 11.44
CA GLU A 85 -0.25 18.19 10.00
C GLU A 85 -0.70 16.83 9.41
N TYR A 86 -1.66 16.18 10.05
CA TYR A 86 -2.33 15.02 9.50
C TYR A 86 -3.84 15.24 9.37
N SER A 87 -4.47 14.48 8.49
CA SER A 87 -5.91 14.50 8.31
C SER A 87 -6.47 13.12 8.07
N PHE A 88 -7.71 12.92 8.49
CA PHE A 88 -8.45 11.70 8.22
C PHE A 88 -9.59 11.98 7.26
N SER A 89 -9.80 11.07 6.32
CA SER A 89 -10.95 11.07 5.42
C SER A 89 -11.51 9.66 5.25
N LYS A 90 -12.73 9.58 4.76
CA LYS A 90 -13.39 8.33 4.40
C LYS A 90 -13.54 8.28 2.89
N ASP A 91 -13.29 7.12 2.28
CA ASP A 91 -13.50 6.94 0.84
C ASP A 91 -15.00 6.95 0.47
N SER A 92 -15.30 7.02 -0.81
CA SER A 92 -16.67 7.08 -1.32
C SER A 92 -17.48 5.81 -1.03
N THR A 93 -16.84 4.67 -0.87
CA THR A 93 -17.49 3.40 -0.54
C THR A 93 -17.76 3.23 0.95
N GLY A 94 -17.13 4.06 1.78
CA GLY A 94 -17.20 3.95 3.23
C GLY A 94 -16.42 2.76 3.81
N THR A 95 -15.64 2.06 2.98
CA THR A 95 -14.87 0.87 3.42
C THR A 95 -13.43 1.17 3.77
N LYS A 96 -12.97 2.42 3.55
CA LYS A 96 -11.61 2.84 3.88
C LYS A 96 -11.60 4.14 4.65
N ILE A 97 -10.79 4.18 5.71
CA ILE A 97 -10.38 5.39 6.40
C ILE A 97 -8.96 5.69 5.95
N ILE A 98 -8.72 6.86 5.41
CA ILE A 98 -7.45 7.30 4.85
C ILE A 98 -6.84 8.32 5.81
N LEU A 99 -5.60 8.07 6.23
CA LEU A 99 -4.79 8.97 7.02
C LEU A 99 -3.72 9.57 6.10
N SER A 100 -3.87 10.84 5.79
CA SER A 100 -2.90 11.61 5.01
C SER A 100 -1.96 12.35 5.96
N HIS A 101 -0.67 12.14 5.79
CA HIS A 101 0.40 12.74 6.57
C HIS A 101 1.68 12.80 5.74
N LYS A 102 2.51 13.82 5.99
CA LYS A 102 3.85 13.90 5.41
C LYS A 102 4.82 13.03 6.21
N TRP A 103 4.90 11.76 5.82
CA TRP A 103 5.71 10.76 6.52
C TRP A 103 7.20 11.15 6.55
N LYS A 104 7.80 11.07 7.74
CA LYS A 104 9.27 11.08 7.89
C LYS A 104 9.78 9.66 7.68
N GLU A 105 10.92 9.49 7.03
CA GLU A 105 11.53 8.18 6.84
C GLU A 105 11.99 7.55 8.16
N ASN A 106 12.04 6.23 8.19
CA ASN A 106 12.55 5.43 9.32
C ASN A 106 12.01 5.87 10.69
N THR A 107 10.74 6.27 10.72
CA THR A 107 10.11 6.83 11.91
C THR A 107 9.00 5.90 12.40
N LEU A 108 9.00 5.60 13.69
CA LEU A 108 7.93 4.87 14.35
C LEU A 108 6.72 5.79 14.53
N TYR A 109 5.57 5.34 14.10
CA TYR A 109 4.28 5.99 14.32
C TYR A 109 3.35 5.07 15.11
N ARG A 110 2.47 5.70 15.89
CA ARG A 110 1.41 5.02 16.63
C ARG A 110 0.09 5.72 16.38
N LEU A 111 -0.85 4.99 15.83
CA LEU A 111 -2.21 5.46 15.63
C LEU A 111 -3.09 4.86 16.72
N ILE A 112 -3.65 5.71 17.57
CA ILE A 112 -4.61 5.32 18.59
C ILE A 112 -6.02 5.46 18.01
N LEU A 113 -6.80 4.40 18.16
CA LEU A 113 -8.20 4.32 17.78
C LEU A 113 -9.03 4.22 19.08
N ASP A 114 -9.85 5.22 19.37
CA ASP A 114 -10.82 5.10 20.44
C ASP A 114 -11.91 4.10 20.08
N LYS A 115 -12.50 3.43 21.09
CA LYS A 115 -13.51 2.37 20.87
C LYS A 115 -14.69 2.83 20.00
N ASP A 116 -15.07 4.10 20.08
CA ASP A 116 -16.23 4.68 19.39
C ASP A 116 -15.85 5.54 18.18
N PHE A 117 -14.62 5.36 17.60
CA PHE A 117 -14.17 6.15 16.45
C PHE A 117 -14.98 5.86 15.18
N ALA A 118 -15.56 4.65 15.07
CA ALA A 118 -16.36 4.25 13.93
C ALA A 118 -17.37 3.17 14.29
N GLU A 119 -18.47 3.15 13.52
CA GLU A 119 -19.51 2.12 13.55
C GLU A 119 -19.79 1.68 12.10
N ASP A 120 -19.82 0.37 11.86
CA ASP A 120 -20.18 -0.17 10.56
C ASP A 120 -21.72 -0.24 10.37
N THR A 121 -22.16 -0.58 9.16
CA THR A 121 -23.59 -0.71 8.83
C THR A 121 -24.32 -1.79 9.61
N LEU A 122 -23.60 -2.73 10.23
CA LEU A 122 -24.14 -3.78 11.08
C LEU A 122 -24.19 -3.37 12.56
N GLY A 123 -23.74 -2.14 12.90
CA GLY A 123 -23.69 -1.65 14.28
C GLY A 123 -22.47 -2.13 15.08
N ASN A 124 -21.46 -2.69 14.41
CA ASN A 124 -20.25 -3.13 15.10
C ASN A 124 -19.32 -1.96 15.38
N LYS A 125 -18.75 -1.93 16.58
CA LYS A 125 -17.74 -0.98 17.05
C LYS A 125 -16.53 -1.74 17.61
N LEU A 126 -15.44 -1.03 17.90
CA LEU A 126 -14.37 -1.62 18.70
C LEU A 126 -14.88 -1.91 20.12
N THR A 127 -14.42 -3.00 20.71
CA THR A 127 -14.77 -3.36 22.11
C THR A 127 -13.97 -2.51 23.11
N LYS A 128 -12.78 -2.07 22.72
CA LYS A 128 -11.87 -1.23 23.49
C LYS A 128 -11.05 -0.36 22.54
N ALA A 129 -10.39 0.67 23.05
CA ALA A 129 -9.40 1.42 22.30
C ALA A 129 -8.27 0.49 21.81
N ASP A 130 -7.75 0.77 20.65
CA ASP A 130 -6.68 -0.02 20.02
C ASP A 130 -5.53 0.87 19.58
N THR A 131 -4.33 0.32 19.48
CA THR A 131 -3.13 1.05 19.07
C THR A 131 -2.43 0.29 17.96
N ILE A 132 -2.32 0.94 16.80
CA ILE A 132 -1.59 0.43 15.65
C ILE A 132 -0.22 1.06 15.62
N SER A 133 0.82 0.24 15.69
CA SER A 133 2.22 0.70 15.56
C SER A 133 2.76 0.29 14.21
N PHE A 134 3.41 1.23 13.53
CA PHE A 134 4.08 0.96 12.25
C PHE A 134 5.30 1.87 12.10
N THR A 135 6.27 1.42 11.32
CA THR A 135 7.48 2.20 11.00
C THR A 135 7.48 2.54 9.52
N THR A 136 7.83 3.76 9.18
CA THR A 136 7.98 4.17 7.79
C THR A 136 9.28 3.62 7.20
N LYS A 137 9.24 3.31 5.92
CA LYS A 137 10.41 2.86 5.16
C LYS A 137 11.48 3.95 5.10
N LYS A 138 12.73 3.54 4.85
CA LYS A 138 13.86 4.45 4.65
C LYS A 138 13.87 4.94 3.20
N LEU A 139 14.37 6.15 2.97
CA LEU A 139 14.61 6.64 1.60
C LEU A 139 15.58 5.75 0.82
N ALA A 140 16.54 5.13 1.51
CA ALA A 140 17.46 4.17 0.91
C ALA A 140 16.80 2.89 0.38
N ASP A 141 15.57 2.58 0.81
CA ASP A 141 14.79 1.43 0.31
C ASP A 141 14.15 1.71 -1.06
N TYR A 142 14.24 2.95 -1.54
CA TYR A 142 13.67 3.39 -2.82
C TYR A 142 14.77 3.60 -3.85
N GLY A 143 14.52 3.14 -5.05
CA GLY A 143 15.39 3.38 -6.20
C GLY A 143 14.98 4.61 -7.00
N SER A 144 15.74 4.91 -8.04
CA SER A 144 15.41 5.90 -9.04
C SER A 144 15.27 5.26 -10.42
N LEU A 145 14.26 5.69 -11.17
CA LEU A 145 14.01 5.26 -12.54
C LEU A 145 14.53 6.32 -13.49
N LYS A 146 15.55 5.99 -14.29
CA LYS A 146 16.05 6.86 -15.37
C LYS A 146 15.58 6.29 -16.71
N LEU A 147 14.81 7.06 -17.44
CA LEU A 147 14.24 6.68 -18.72
C LEU A 147 14.79 7.59 -19.82
N LYS A 148 15.20 6.98 -20.92
CA LYS A 148 15.47 7.71 -22.18
C LYS A 148 14.38 7.33 -23.19
N LEU A 149 13.51 8.28 -23.48
CA LEU A 149 12.38 8.11 -24.39
C LEU A 149 12.82 8.44 -25.81
N ARG A 150 12.45 7.62 -26.79
CA ARG A 150 12.77 7.83 -28.19
C ARG A 150 11.51 7.83 -29.03
N ASN A 151 11.51 8.62 -30.12
CA ASN A 151 10.39 8.73 -31.05
C ASN A 151 9.09 9.18 -30.37
N LEU A 152 9.21 10.12 -29.43
CA LEU A 152 8.09 10.71 -28.70
C LEU A 152 7.88 12.15 -29.13
N ASP A 153 6.66 12.49 -29.50
CA ASP A 153 6.26 13.84 -29.84
C ASP A 153 5.84 14.58 -28.56
N LEU A 154 6.71 15.47 -28.07
CA LEU A 154 6.48 16.22 -26.84
C LEU A 154 5.38 17.28 -27.00
N GLU A 155 5.09 17.77 -28.24
CA GLU A 155 4.05 18.76 -28.46
C GLU A 155 2.64 18.20 -28.25
N LYS A 156 2.49 16.89 -28.30
CA LYS A 156 1.23 16.19 -28.00
C LYS A 156 0.97 15.94 -26.52
N ASN A 157 1.74 16.59 -25.64
CA ASN A 157 1.63 16.46 -24.18
C ASN A 157 1.58 14.99 -23.71
N PRO A 158 2.63 14.21 -23.95
CA PRO A 158 2.68 12.83 -23.53
C PRO A 158 2.67 12.71 -22.00
N VAL A 159 2.00 11.67 -21.51
CA VAL A 159 1.94 11.32 -20.09
C VAL A 159 2.49 9.91 -19.92
N LEU A 160 3.44 9.76 -19.02
CA LEU A 160 3.92 8.46 -18.57
C LEU A 160 3.07 8.01 -17.37
N GLN A 161 2.40 6.89 -17.52
CA GLN A 161 1.74 6.19 -16.41
C GLN A 161 2.60 5.03 -15.95
N ILE A 162 2.70 4.89 -14.65
CA ILE A 162 3.36 3.79 -13.98
C ILE A 162 2.29 2.99 -13.27
N ILE A 163 2.24 1.71 -13.57
CA ILE A 163 1.16 0.81 -13.18
C ILE A 163 1.78 -0.32 -12.38
N SER A 164 1.22 -0.64 -11.24
CA SER A 164 1.54 -1.83 -10.45
C SER A 164 0.22 -2.53 -10.09
N ASN A 165 0.19 -3.87 -10.20
CA ASN A 165 -1.00 -4.67 -9.93
C ASN A 165 -2.27 -4.14 -10.62
N ASN A 166 -2.16 -3.79 -11.91
CA ASN A 166 -3.23 -3.21 -12.73
C ASN A 166 -3.77 -1.85 -12.23
N THR A 167 -3.10 -1.21 -11.28
CA THR A 167 -3.48 0.11 -10.74
C THR A 167 -2.46 1.15 -11.14
N ILE A 168 -2.91 2.32 -11.60
CA ILE A 168 -2.02 3.46 -11.89
C ILE A 168 -1.52 4.00 -10.55
N VAL A 169 -0.23 3.78 -10.25
CA VAL A 169 0.40 4.28 -9.03
C VAL A 169 0.97 5.68 -9.21
N ARG A 170 1.29 6.07 -10.44
CA ARG A 170 1.79 7.42 -10.74
C ARG A 170 1.52 7.80 -12.18
N SER A 171 1.21 9.09 -12.41
CA SER A 171 1.13 9.70 -13.75
C SER A 171 2.05 10.92 -13.79
N VAL A 172 2.95 10.95 -14.77
CA VAL A 172 3.97 12.01 -14.91
C VAL A 172 3.87 12.63 -16.30
N PRO A 173 3.59 13.94 -16.40
CA PRO A 173 3.71 14.65 -17.69
C PRO A 173 5.15 14.60 -18.20
N VAL A 174 5.34 14.17 -19.43
CA VAL A 174 6.67 14.05 -20.03
C VAL A 174 7.03 15.34 -20.74
N LYS A 175 7.95 16.10 -20.14
CA LYS A 175 8.44 17.38 -20.69
C LYS A 175 9.82 17.26 -21.35
N SER A 176 10.50 16.12 -21.18
CA SER A 176 11.82 15.84 -21.74
C SER A 176 11.91 14.38 -22.17
N ILE A 177 12.77 14.10 -23.13
CA ILE A 177 13.09 12.73 -23.55
C ILE A 177 13.93 11.98 -22.51
N ASP A 178 14.67 12.69 -21.66
CA ASP A 178 15.38 12.16 -20.52
C ASP A 178 14.55 12.46 -19.26
N LEU A 179 14.06 11.40 -18.61
CA LEU A 179 13.19 11.48 -17.47
C LEU A 179 13.82 10.73 -16.30
N ALA A 180 14.01 11.42 -15.18
CA ALA A 180 14.39 10.83 -13.90
C ALA A 180 13.21 10.89 -12.95
N ILE A 181 12.89 9.75 -12.33
CA ILE A 181 11.80 9.63 -11.37
C ILE A 181 12.37 8.93 -10.15
N ASP A 182 12.47 9.66 -9.05
CA ASP A 182 13.00 9.14 -7.81
C ASP A 182 11.91 8.49 -6.95
N TYR A 183 12.37 7.70 -6.01
CA TYR A 183 11.55 7.04 -4.99
C TYR A 183 10.61 5.98 -5.56
N TYR A 184 11.20 4.98 -6.21
CA TYR A 184 10.52 3.74 -6.57
C TYR A 184 10.90 2.63 -5.61
N TYR A 185 9.89 1.92 -5.12
CA TYR A 185 10.12 0.71 -4.35
C TYR A 185 10.45 -0.45 -5.31
N PRO A 186 11.37 -1.37 -4.97
CA PRO A 186 11.63 -2.55 -5.79
C PRO A 186 10.35 -3.34 -6.09
N GLY A 187 10.17 -3.75 -7.34
CA GLY A 187 8.96 -4.45 -7.74
C GLY A 187 8.74 -4.51 -9.25
N GLU A 188 7.61 -5.07 -9.63
CA GLU A 188 7.18 -5.15 -11.04
C GLU A 188 6.28 -3.97 -11.38
N TYR A 189 6.62 -3.27 -12.45
CA TYR A 189 5.88 -2.13 -12.95
C TYR A 189 5.65 -2.25 -14.46
N GLU A 190 4.49 -1.81 -14.89
CA GLU A 190 4.18 -1.57 -16.30
C GLU A 190 4.28 -0.07 -16.57
N LEU A 191 5.08 0.32 -17.55
CA LEU A 191 5.15 1.69 -18.04
C LEU A 191 4.27 1.84 -19.27
N ARG A 192 3.36 2.80 -19.22
CA ARG A 192 2.47 3.13 -20.32
C ARG A 192 2.62 4.59 -20.68
N ILE A 193 2.85 4.87 -21.98
CA ILE A 193 2.88 6.24 -22.50
C ILE A 193 1.62 6.47 -23.32
N LEU A 194 0.95 7.58 -23.07
CA LEU A 194 -0.23 8.03 -23.80
C LEU A 194 -0.15 9.53 -24.09
N TYR A 195 -0.85 9.98 -25.12
CA TYR A 195 -1.09 11.41 -25.36
C TYR A 195 -2.37 11.85 -24.65
N ASP A 196 -2.27 12.92 -23.84
CA ASP A 196 -3.33 13.36 -22.95
C ASP A 196 -4.64 13.70 -23.70
N LYS A 197 -4.54 14.44 -24.82
CA LYS A 197 -5.71 14.88 -25.61
C LYS A 197 -6.63 13.75 -26.09
N ASN A 198 -6.08 12.57 -26.37
CA ASN A 198 -6.84 11.48 -26.99
C ASN A 198 -6.88 10.23 -26.11
N LYS A 199 -6.19 10.23 -24.97
CA LYS A 199 -5.95 9.04 -24.11
C LYS A 199 -5.44 7.82 -24.91
N LYS A 200 -4.85 8.08 -26.08
CA LYS A 200 -4.33 7.04 -26.98
C LYS A 200 -3.03 6.49 -26.42
N ILE A 201 -3.03 5.21 -26.09
CA ILE A 201 -1.83 4.49 -25.66
C ILE A 201 -0.86 4.41 -26.84
N ILE A 202 0.36 4.92 -26.66
CA ILE A 202 1.41 4.92 -27.68
C ILE A 202 2.29 3.68 -27.51
N ARG A 203 2.64 3.36 -26.25
CA ARG A 203 3.53 2.26 -25.92
C ARG A 203 3.29 1.75 -24.51
N THR A 204 3.44 0.43 -24.33
CA THR A 204 3.44 -0.24 -23.04
C THR A 204 4.70 -1.09 -22.91
N LYS A 205 5.35 -1.07 -21.76
CA LYS A 205 6.52 -1.90 -21.45
C LYS A 205 6.48 -2.33 -19.99
N LYS A 206 6.71 -3.63 -19.73
CA LYS A 206 6.91 -4.15 -18.37
C LYS A 206 8.37 -4.00 -17.97
N LEU A 207 8.59 -3.60 -16.73
CA LEU A 207 9.93 -3.44 -16.13
C LEU A 207 9.94 -4.06 -14.74
N PHE A 208 11.06 -4.68 -14.41
CA PHE A 208 11.35 -5.20 -13.08
C PHE A 208 12.42 -4.32 -12.44
N PHE A 209 12.19 -3.89 -11.21
CA PHE A 209 13.16 -3.14 -10.41
C PHE A 209 13.61 -4.02 -9.25
N HIS A 210 14.92 -4.14 -9.13
CA HIS A 210 15.59 -4.89 -8.07
C HIS A 210 16.26 -3.94 -7.09
#